data_58749917beab28c0d3f70a0d51b6cdc4
#
_entry.id   58749917beab28c0d3f70a0d51b6cdc4
#
_cell.length_a   1.000
_cell.length_b   1.000
_cell.length_c   1.000
_cell.angle_alpha   90.00
_cell.angle_beta   90.00
_cell.angle_gamma   90.00
#
_symmetry.space_group_name_H-M   'P 1'
#
loop_
_entity.id
_entity.type
_entity.pdbx_description
1 polymer ?
#
loop_
_entity_poly.entity_id
_entity_poly.type
_entity_poly.pdbx_seq_one_letter_code
_entity_poly.pdbx_strand_id
1 'polypeptide(L)'
;LEEVPRVRKDLGEPPLVTPSSQIVGTQAVFNVIMGERYKVVTKETRDVLSGKYGATARPFNPEVQKKCIGDVEPITCRPADLLEDELDKLESEMAQYKEQDEDVLTYALFPQVAMDFFKYRQAQKTKVDETVADTKNGAYPV
;
A
#
# COMPACT_ATOMS: atom_id res chain seq x y z
N LEU A 1 -24.93 -3.18 -14.24
CA LEU A 1 -24.77 -1.79 -13.77
C LEU A 1 -25.52 -1.47 -12.48
N GLU A 2 -26.67 -2.12 -12.22
CA GLU A 2 -27.51 -1.87 -11.04
C GLU A 2 -26.84 -2.22 -9.70
N GLU A 3 -25.86 -3.13 -9.70
CA GLU A 3 -25.17 -3.55 -8.49
C GLU A 3 -24.16 -2.51 -7.98
N VAL A 4 -23.62 -1.67 -8.87
CA VAL A 4 -22.65 -0.63 -8.49
C VAL A 4 -23.22 0.37 -7.46
N PRO A 5 -24.41 0.96 -7.66
CA PRO A 5 -25.01 1.83 -6.65
C PRO A 5 -25.30 1.13 -5.32
N ARG A 6 -25.66 -0.16 -5.36
CA ARG A 6 -25.91 -0.96 -4.15
C ARG A 6 -24.63 -1.17 -3.36
N VAL A 7 -23.54 -1.60 -4.01
CA VAL A 7 -22.24 -1.77 -3.35
C VAL A 7 -21.73 -0.43 -2.84
N ARG A 8 -21.86 0.66 -3.60
CA ARG A 8 -21.50 2.00 -3.15
C ARG A 8 -22.21 2.39 -1.84
N LYS A 9 -23.52 2.13 -1.79
CA LYS A 9 -24.33 2.39 -0.58
C LYS A 9 -23.88 1.53 0.60
N ASP A 10 -23.62 0.26 0.38
CA ASP A 10 -23.15 -0.66 1.44
C ASP A 10 -21.78 -0.24 2.00
N LEU A 11 -20.92 0.35 1.17
CA LEU A 11 -19.59 0.83 1.55
C LEU A 11 -19.57 2.30 2.07
N GLY A 12 -20.73 2.83 2.50
CA GLY A 12 -20.82 4.15 3.12
C GLY A 12 -20.72 5.32 2.14
N GLU A 13 -21.15 5.11 0.90
CA GLU A 13 -21.23 6.12 -0.16
C GLU A 13 -19.88 6.84 -0.46
N PRO A 14 -18.76 6.11 -0.64
CA PRO A 14 -17.51 6.74 -0.98
C PRO A 14 -17.62 7.52 -2.30
N PRO A 15 -16.84 8.61 -2.48
CA PRO A 15 -16.72 9.26 -3.78
C PRO A 15 -16.12 8.26 -4.78
N LEU A 16 -16.69 8.21 -6.01
CA LEU A 16 -16.22 7.29 -7.04
C LEU A 16 -15.04 7.88 -7.83
N VAL A 17 -13.93 8.02 -7.15
CA VAL A 17 -12.61 8.38 -7.69
C VAL A 17 -11.63 7.23 -7.43
N THR A 18 -10.42 7.26 -8.00
CA THR A 18 -9.40 6.25 -7.71
C THR A 18 -8.93 6.38 -6.26
N PRO A 19 -8.83 5.28 -5.47
CA PRO A 19 -9.10 3.88 -5.85
C PRO A 19 -10.54 3.40 -5.58
N SER A 20 -11.39 4.19 -4.94
CA SER A 20 -12.72 3.76 -4.47
C SER A 20 -13.66 3.32 -5.60
N SER A 21 -13.58 3.95 -6.77
CA SER A 21 -14.34 3.53 -7.95
C SER A 21 -13.99 2.11 -8.40
N GLN A 22 -12.70 1.75 -8.33
CA GLN A 22 -12.23 0.40 -8.67
C GLN A 22 -12.70 -0.62 -7.63
N ILE A 23 -12.63 -0.29 -6.34
CA ILE A 23 -13.08 -1.15 -5.24
C ILE A 23 -14.57 -1.47 -5.39
N VAL A 24 -15.39 -0.43 -5.54
CA VAL A 24 -16.86 -0.58 -5.72
C VAL A 24 -17.17 -1.35 -6.99
N GLY A 25 -16.53 -1.02 -8.11
CA GLY A 25 -16.74 -1.66 -9.40
C GLY A 25 -16.39 -3.14 -9.39
N THR A 26 -15.20 -3.48 -8.87
CA THR A 26 -14.73 -4.88 -8.78
C THR A 26 -15.62 -5.71 -7.87
N GLN A 27 -16.01 -5.19 -6.70
CA GLN A 27 -16.92 -5.91 -5.81
C GLN A 27 -18.29 -6.11 -6.43
N ALA A 28 -18.82 -5.11 -7.16
CA ALA A 28 -20.08 -5.24 -7.86
C ALA A 28 -20.03 -6.33 -8.95
N VAL A 29 -18.92 -6.43 -9.68
CA VAL A 29 -18.70 -7.50 -10.68
C VAL A 29 -18.69 -8.87 -10.01
N PHE A 30 -17.98 -9.05 -8.90
CA PHE A 30 -17.97 -10.32 -8.17
C PHE A 30 -19.35 -10.70 -7.64
N ASN A 31 -20.11 -9.75 -7.11
CA ASN A 31 -21.46 -10.01 -6.64
C ASN A 31 -22.36 -10.57 -7.77
N VAL A 32 -22.23 -10.05 -8.99
CA VAL A 32 -23.00 -10.50 -10.15
C VAL A 32 -22.53 -11.87 -10.65
N ILE A 33 -21.21 -12.04 -10.82
CA ILE A 33 -20.63 -13.29 -11.36
C ILE A 33 -20.91 -14.47 -10.42
N MET A 34 -20.81 -14.25 -9.11
CA MET A 34 -21.03 -15.31 -8.12
C MET A 34 -22.51 -15.62 -7.85
N GLY A 35 -23.42 -14.81 -8.37
CA GLY A 35 -24.86 -14.95 -8.14
C GLY A 35 -25.32 -14.71 -6.71
N GLU A 36 -24.38 -14.37 -5.82
CA GLU A 36 -24.62 -14.06 -4.41
C GLU A 36 -23.75 -12.88 -3.98
N ARG A 37 -24.39 -11.88 -3.35
CA ARG A 37 -23.70 -10.68 -2.88
C ARG A 37 -22.72 -10.99 -1.76
N TYR A 38 -21.47 -10.50 -1.91
CA TYR A 38 -20.38 -10.69 -0.94
C TYR A 38 -20.07 -12.16 -0.62
N LYS A 39 -20.29 -13.07 -1.59
CA LYS A 39 -19.79 -14.44 -1.51
C LYS A 39 -18.27 -14.48 -1.66
N VAL A 40 -17.74 -13.68 -2.58
CA VAL A 40 -16.32 -13.39 -2.72
C VAL A 40 -16.11 -11.93 -2.40
N VAL A 41 -15.21 -11.63 -1.47
CA VAL A 41 -14.91 -10.28 -1.01
C VAL A 41 -13.44 -9.99 -1.29
N THR A 42 -13.18 -8.88 -2.01
CA THR A 42 -11.80 -8.47 -2.29
C THR A 42 -11.10 -7.98 -1.01
N LYS A 43 -9.77 -8.03 -1.01
CA LYS A 43 -8.99 -7.51 0.11
C LYS A 43 -9.30 -6.03 0.36
N GLU A 44 -9.37 -5.25 -0.72
CA GLU A 44 -9.63 -3.82 -0.68
C GLU A 44 -11.01 -3.50 -0.10
N THR A 45 -12.04 -4.29 -0.46
CA THR A 45 -13.39 -4.16 0.13
C THR A 45 -13.37 -4.44 1.64
N ARG A 46 -12.63 -5.46 2.09
CA ARG A 46 -12.46 -5.72 3.53
C ARG A 46 -11.72 -4.59 4.22
N ASP A 47 -10.68 -4.06 3.60
CA ASP A 47 -9.89 -2.96 4.14
C ASP A 47 -10.71 -1.67 4.26
N VAL A 48 -11.63 -1.38 3.32
CA VAL A 48 -12.61 -0.28 3.43
C VAL A 48 -13.53 -0.52 4.63
N LEU A 49 -14.15 -1.69 4.71
CA LEU A 49 -15.11 -2.03 5.78
C LEU A 49 -14.48 -2.10 7.17
N SER A 50 -13.17 -2.36 7.26
CA SER A 50 -12.40 -2.30 8.50
C SER A 50 -11.86 -0.92 8.84
N GLY A 51 -12.22 0.13 8.08
CA GLY A 51 -11.87 1.52 8.38
C GLY A 51 -10.46 1.95 7.97
N LYS A 52 -9.68 1.10 7.26
CA LYS A 52 -8.31 1.43 6.84
C LYS A 52 -8.23 2.54 5.79
N TYR A 53 -9.34 2.86 5.14
CA TYR A 53 -9.46 3.98 4.21
C TYR A 53 -10.00 5.26 4.88
N GLY A 54 -10.15 5.24 6.21
CA GLY A 54 -10.69 6.36 6.96
C GLY A 54 -12.22 6.43 6.96
N ALA A 55 -12.76 7.57 7.40
CA ALA A 55 -14.20 7.77 7.51
C ALA A 55 -14.88 7.92 6.15
N THR A 56 -16.07 7.36 6.02
CA THR A 56 -16.94 7.47 4.84
C THR A 56 -18.05 8.50 5.05
N ALA A 57 -18.69 8.91 3.95
CA ALA A 57 -19.75 9.92 4.00
C ALA A 57 -21.01 9.45 4.76
N ARG A 58 -21.25 8.14 4.77
CA ARG A 58 -22.35 7.47 5.47
C ARG A 58 -21.82 6.25 6.23
N PRO A 59 -22.52 5.78 7.25
CA PRO A 59 -22.18 4.51 7.91
C PRO A 59 -22.18 3.36 6.89
N PHE A 60 -21.31 2.39 7.12
CA PHE A 60 -21.36 1.12 6.40
C PHE A 60 -22.67 0.36 6.67
N ASN A 61 -23.08 -0.47 5.73
CA ASN A 61 -24.16 -1.42 5.97
C ASN A 61 -23.66 -2.46 7.01
N PRO A 62 -24.28 -2.54 8.20
CA PRO A 62 -23.75 -3.37 9.30
C PRO A 62 -23.82 -4.87 8.99
N GLU A 63 -24.82 -5.33 8.22
CA GLU A 63 -24.92 -6.74 7.82
C GLU A 63 -23.79 -7.12 6.85
N VAL A 64 -23.51 -6.24 5.88
CA VAL A 64 -22.42 -6.42 4.92
C VAL A 64 -21.07 -6.35 5.63
N GLN A 65 -20.89 -5.39 6.54
CA GLN A 65 -19.67 -5.26 7.33
C GLN A 65 -19.40 -6.55 8.10
N LYS A 66 -20.38 -7.04 8.87
CA LYS A 66 -20.25 -8.28 9.62
C LYS A 66 -19.99 -9.49 8.73
N LYS A 67 -20.67 -9.59 7.57
CA LYS A 67 -20.46 -10.67 6.60
C LYS A 67 -19.04 -10.68 6.05
N CYS A 68 -18.45 -9.50 5.80
CA CYS A 68 -17.16 -9.36 5.11
C CYS A 68 -15.94 -9.43 6.03
N ILE A 69 -16.02 -8.85 7.24
CA ILE A 69 -14.90 -8.76 8.18
C ILE A 69 -15.11 -9.60 9.46
N GLY A 70 -16.29 -10.20 9.63
CA GLY A 70 -16.59 -11.03 10.81
C GLY A 70 -16.61 -10.23 12.10
N ASP A 71 -15.90 -10.72 13.10
CA ASP A 71 -15.79 -10.11 14.44
C ASP A 71 -14.57 -9.17 14.57
N VAL A 72 -13.96 -8.79 13.46
CA VAL A 72 -12.85 -7.83 13.46
C VAL A 72 -13.40 -6.45 13.83
N GLU A 73 -12.83 -5.83 14.86
CA GLU A 73 -13.22 -4.49 15.29
C GLU A 73 -12.67 -3.45 14.28
N PRO A 74 -13.54 -2.61 13.68
CA PRO A 74 -13.11 -1.62 12.71
C PRO A 74 -12.31 -0.49 13.36
N ILE A 75 -11.36 0.05 12.61
CA ILE A 75 -10.62 1.27 12.98
C ILE A 75 -11.60 2.44 13.00
N THR A 76 -11.65 3.17 14.10
CA THR A 76 -12.52 4.34 14.31
C THR A 76 -11.76 5.66 14.37
N CYS A 77 -10.44 5.61 14.57
CA CYS A 77 -9.55 6.76 14.49
C CYS A 77 -9.05 6.98 13.06
N ARG A 78 -8.30 8.05 12.83
CA ARG A 78 -7.60 8.26 11.57
C ARG A 78 -6.53 7.16 11.41
N PRO A 79 -6.52 6.39 10.31
CA PRO A 79 -5.54 5.29 10.14
C PRO A 79 -4.09 5.72 10.29
N ALA A 80 -3.76 6.95 9.88
CA ALA A 80 -2.41 7.49 10.03
C ALA A 80 -1.95 7.64 11.49
N ASP A 81 -2.88 7.73 12.45
CA ASP A 81 -2.55 7.83 13.87
C ASP A 81 -2.07 6.50 14.47
N LEU A 82 -2.20 5.40 13.69
CA LEU A 82 -1.73 4.06 14.05
C LEU A 82 -0.34 3.75 13.47
N LEU A 83 0.23 4.65 12.67
CA LEU A 83 1.56 4.49 12.10
C LEU A 83 2.61 4.89 13.15
N GLU A 84 3.64 4.08 13.26
CA GLU A 84 4.81 4.41 14.07
C GLU A 84 5.75 5.33 13.28
N ASP A 85 6.54 6.13 14.00
CA ASP A 85 7.57 6.95 13.38
C ASP A 85 8.69 6.03 12.85
N GLU A 86 8.96 6.10 11.55
CA GLU A 86 9.90 5.20 10.87
C GLU A 86 11.20 5.89 10.43
N LEU A 87 11.27 7.23 10.44
CA LEU A 87 12.39 7.96 9.85
C LEU A 87 13.72 7.61 10.48
N ASP A 88 13.83 7.57 11.81
CA ASP A 88 15.08 7.27 12.52
C ASP A 88 15.57 5.84 12.22
N LYS A 89 14.63 4.89 12.10
CA LYS A 89 14.94 3.52 11.72
C LYS A 89 15.46 3.45 10.28
N LEU A 90 14.75 4.08 9.35
CA LEU A 90 15.15 4.11 7.94
C LEU A 90 16.48 4.82 7.72
N GLU A 91 16.73 5.91 8.43
CA GLU A 91 18.01 6.60 8.42
C GLU A 91 19.15 5.70 8.89
N SER A 92 18.92 4.92 9.94
CA SER A 92 19.92 3.96 10.45
C SER A 92 20.16 2.82 9.46
N GLU A 93 19.11 2.29 8.82
CA GLU A 93 19.22 1.22 7.85
C GLU A 93 20.01 1.60 6.59
N MET A 94 19.86 2.86 6.14
CA MET A 94 20.52 3.33 4.94
C MET A 94 21.75 4.23 5.17
N ALA A 95 22.23 4.34 6.40
CA ALA A 95 23.30 5.27 6.79
C ALA A 95 24.52 5.20 5.88
N GLN A 96 24.90 4.01 5.40
CA GLN A 96 26.05 3.83 4.49
C GLN A 96 25.84 4.40 3.08
N TYR A 97 24.58 4.65 2.69
CA TYR A 97 24.22 5.19 1.37
C TYR A 97 23.75 6.63 1.43
N LYS A 98 23.44 7.14 2.63
CA LYS A 98 22.94 8.50 2.82
C LYS A 98 24.00 9.55 2.45
N GLU A 99 23.65 10.44 1.53
CA GLU A 99 24.47 11.59 1.15
C GLU A 99 23.75 12.92 1.41
N GLN A 100 22.43 12.87 1.47
CA GLN A 100 21.54 14.02 1.70
C GLN A 100 20.26 13.55 2.42
N ASP A 101 19.53 14.47 3.02
CA ASP A 101 18.35 14.12 3.83
C ASP A 101 17.21 13.53 2.99
N GLU A 102 17.08 13.96 1.73
CA GLU A 102 16.09 13.43 0.78
C GLU A 102 16.31 11.97 0.44
N ASP A 103 17.50 11.43 0.64
CA ASP A 103 17.77 10.01 0.39
C ASP A 103 16.94 9.10 1.31
N VAL A 104 16.73 9.53 2.58
CA VAL A 104 15.89 8.79 3.53
C VAL A 104 14.45 8.74 3.05
N LEU A 105 13.93 9.87 2.54
CA LEU A 105 12.57 9.95 1.99
C LEU A 105 12.44 9.11 0.72
N THR A 106 13.46 9.13 -0.14
CA THR A 106 13.49 8.32 -1.36
C THR A 106 13.45 6.83 -1.02
N TYR A 107 14.22 6.41 -0.02
CA TYR A 107 14.22 5.04 0.47
C TYR A 107 12.88 4.65 1.12
N ALA A 108 12.30 5.53 1.92
CA ALA A 108 10.99 5.30 2.55
C ALA A 108 9.87 5.07 1.53
N LEU A 109 9.87 5.83 0.44
CA LEU A 109 8.81 5.78 -0.58
C LEU A 109 9.04 4.67 -1.61
N PHE A 110 10.30 4.40 -1.99
CA PHE A 110 10.67 3.50 -3.08
C PHE A 110 11.91 2.66 -2.72
N PRO A 111 11.86 1.78 -1.71
CA PRO A 111 13.06 1.16 -1.13
C PRO A 111 13.90 0.39 -2.16
N GLN A 112 13.28 -0.38 -3.04
CA GLN A 112 14.00 -1.16 -4.03
C GLN A 112 14.72 -0.27 -5.06
N VAL A 113 13.99 0.69 -5.64
CA VAL A 113 14.53 1.60 -6.66
C VAL A 113 15.60 2.52 -6.06
N ALA A 114 15.38 2.98 -4.83
CA ALA A 114 16.34 3.81 -4.10
C ALA A 114 17.67 3.08 -3.90
N MET A 115 17.63 1.82 -3.46
CA MET A 115 18.85 1.03 -3.23
C MET A 115 19.63 0.79 -4.51
N ASP A 116 18.94 0.51 -5.62
CA ASP A 116 19.58 0.35 -6.93
C ASP A 116 20.25 1.66 -7.38
N PHE A 117 19.57 2.78 -7.20
CA PHE A 117 20.10 4.10 -7.50
C PHE A 117 21.30 4.47 -6.59
N PHE A 118 21.24 4.20 -5.29
CA PHE A 118 22.34 4.53 -4.37
C PHE A 118 23.60 3.72 -4.68
N LYS A 119 23.46 2.44 -5.00
CA LYS A 119 24.58 1.60 -5.46
C LYS A 119 25.18 2.13 -6.75
N TYR A 120 24.34 2.48 -7.72
CA TYR A 120 24.79 3.09 -8.97
C TYR A 120 25.53 4.41 -8.71
N ARG A 121 24.97 5.30 -7.88
CA ARG A 121 25.60 6.58 -7.49
C ARG A 121 26.97 6.36 -6.85
N GLN A 122 27.06 5.39 -5.95
CA GLN A 122 28.32 5.02 -5.30
C GLN A 122 29.35 4.48 -6.30
N ALA A 123 28.93 3.58 -7.19
CA ALA A 123 29.81 3.05 -8.25
C ALA A 123 30.35 4.16 -9.17
N GLN A 124 29.53 5.16 -9.51
CA GLN A 124 29.97 6.31 -10.30
C GLN A 124 31.05 7.15 -9.60
N LYS A 125 30.99 7.25 -8.27
CA LYS A 125 31.96 8.00 -7.47
C LYS A 125 33.26 7.22 -7.24
N THR A 126 33.13 5.97 -6.85
CA THR A 126 34.27 5.10 -6.50
C THR A 126 34.95 4.51 -7.72
N LYS A 127 34.27 4.53 -8.88
CA LYS A 127 34.67 3.82 -10.10
C LYS A 127 34.76 2.29 -9.89
N VAL A 128 33.97 1.77 -8.94
CA VAL A 128 33.88 0.33 -8.67
C VAL A 128 32.40 -0.05 -8.60
N ASP A 129 31.99 -0.99 -9.42
CA ASP A 129 30.66 -1.61 -9.35
C ASP A 129 30.75 -2.90 -8.52
N GLU A 130 30.31 -2.83 -7.27
CA GLU A 130 30.34 -3.96 -6.34
C GLU A 130 29.47 -5.13 -6.78
N THR A 131 28.47 -4.90 -7.66
CA THR A 131 27.59 -5.97 -8.15
C THR A 131 28.27 -6.91 -9.13
N VAL A 132 29.33 -6.42 -9.79
CA VAL A 132 30.11 -7.18 -10.78
C VAL A 132 31.58 -7.33 -10.37
N ALA A 133 31.96 -6.81 -9.20
CA ALA A 133 33.31 -6.95 -8.69
C ALA A 133 33.60 -8.41 -8.27
N ASP A 134 34.65 -8.97 -8.80
CA ASP A 134 35.18 -10.26 -8.35
C ASP A 134 36.31 -10.03 -7.34
N THR A 135 35.94 -9.96 -6.07
CA THR A 135 36.89 -9.70 -4.98
C THR A 135 37.91 -10.83 -4.79
N LYS A 136 37.58 -12.07 -5.25
CA LYS A 136 38.50 -13.23 -5.12
C LYS A 136 39.64 -13.13 -6.11
N ASN A 137 39.38 -12.61 -7.30
CA ASN A 137 40.37 -12.45 -8.37
C ASN A 137 40.88 -11.01 -8.50
N GLY A 138 40.46 -10.10 -7.63
CA GLY A 138 40.89 -8.68 -7.66
C GLY A 138 40.37 -7.92 -8.88
N ALA A 139 39.27 -8.36 -9.49
CA ALA A 139 38.64 -7.69 -10.62
C ALA A 139 37.56 -6.70 -10.14
N TYR A 140 37.81 -5.42 -10.39
CA TYR A 140 36.92 -4.31 -10.01
C TYR A 140 36.51 -3.55 -11.27
N PRO A 141 35.51 -4.04 -12.02
CA PRO A 141 35.05 -3.35 -13.23
C PRO A 141 34.41 -2.00 -12.87
N VAL A 142 34.58 -1.05 -13.77
CA VAL A 142 34.15 0.35 -13.64
C VAL A 142 32.86 0.58 -14.41
#